data_d2ae119f77eae02baafb85b9f80a4654
#
_entry.id   d2ae119f77eae02baafb85b9f80a4654
#
_cell.length_a   1.000
_cell.length_b   1.000
_cell.length_c   1.000
_cell.angle_alpha   90.00
_cell.angle_beta   90.00
_cell.angle_gamma   90.00
#
_symmetry.space_group_name_H-M   'P 1'
#
loop_
_entity.id
_entity.type
_entity.pdbx_description
1 polymer ?
#
loop_
_entity_poly.entity_id
_entity_poly.type
_entity_poly.pdbx_seq_one_letter_code
_entity_poly.pdbx_strand_id
1 'polypeptide(L)'
;MFLRKDLLLILSAMLLAGCGFDKELSKEELAAQAGVEVGDLDKLVPVSGTVNVGGTPTANVYISAYTEESGVKPVAEAKTKADGTYCWTNYQACDGMLPGEYRLAFKHIVEEGKGKEEGPDLFEGKYRNPNKNDFTLSVKSGSPQVDVNYEL
;
A
#
# COMPACT_ATOMS: atom_id res chain seq x y z
N MET A 1 9.23 -67.52 -31.96
CA MET A 1 10.69 -67.39 -32.16
C MET A 1 11.01 -65.91 -32.22
N PHE A 2 11.79 -65.46 -31.25
CA PHE A 2 12.40 -64.13 -31.04
C PHE A 2 11.41 -62.89 -30.90
N LEU A 3 11.07 -62.45 -29.74
CA LEU A 3 11.81 -61.73 -28.69
C LEU A 3 12.53 -60.49 -29.20
N ARG A 4 12.02 -59.34 -28.90
CA ARG A 4 12.85 -58.25 -28.39
C ARG A 4 12.00 -57.23 -27.58
N LYS A 5 12.24 -57.31 -26.32
CA LYS A 5 12.07 -56.24 -25.35
C LYS A 5 12.99 -55.10 -25.75
N ASP A 6 12.49 -53.91 -25.79
CA ASP A 6 13.26 -52.74 -25.43
C ASP A 6 12.35 -51.75 -24.73
N LEU A 7 12.43 -51.87 -23.44
CA LEU A 7 11.90 -50.98 -22.45
C LEU A 7 12.73 -49.71 -22.45
N LEU A 8 12.25 -48.69 -23.07
CA LEU A 8 12.83 -47.37 -22.96
C LEU A 8 12.20 -46.63 -21.78
N LEU A 9 12.94 -46.65 -20.68
CA LEU A 9 12.79 -45.75 -19.55
C LEU A 9 13.03 -44.31 -20.04
N ILE A 10 11.96 -43.59 -20.29
CA ILE A 10 12.04 -42.13 -20.40
C ILE A 10 11.87 -41.57 -18.99
N LEU A 11 12.99 -41.35 -18.40
CA LEU A 11 13.15 -40.60 -17.14
C LEU A 11 12.64 -39.17 -17.39
N SER A 12 11.42 -38.92 -16.97
CA SER A 12 10.86 -37.59 -16.97
C SER A 12 11.58 -36.74 -15.89
N ALA A 13 12.56 -36.00 -16.33
CA ALA A 13 13.09 -34.92 -15.54
C ALA A 13 12.05 -33.81 -15.48
N MET A 14 11.20 -33.86 -14.46
CA MET A 14 10.38 -32.72 -14.06
C MET A 14 11.29 -31.64 -13.51
N LEU A 15 11.59 -30.70 -14.35
CA LEU A 15 12.20 -29.43 -14.01
C LEU A 15 11.27 -28.69 -13.03
N LEU A 16 11.71 -28.60 -11.80
CA LEU A 16 11.24 -27.66 -10.82
C LEU A 16 11.67 -26.26 -11.26
N ALA A 17 10.91 -25.64 -12.13
CA ALA A 17 10.99 -24.21 -12.42
C ALA A 17 9.83 -23.52 -11.71
N GLY A 18 9.96 -23.35 -10.43
CA GLY A 18 9.00 -22.69 -9.56
C GLY A 18 9.68 -21.68 -8.67
N CYS A 19 10.49 -20.77 -9.22
CA CYS A 19 10.74 -19.48 -8.59
C CYS A 19 9.93 -18.46 -9.36
N GLY A 20 8.77 -18.08 -8.81
CA GLY A 20 8.10 -16.88 -9.23
C GLY A 20 9.06 -15.71 -8.99
N PHE A 21 9.69 -15.26 -10.03
CA PHE A 21 10.22 -13.90 -10.09
C PHE A 21 8.97 -13.04 -10.09
N ASP A 22 8.71 -12.34 -9.02
CA ASP A 22 7.86 -11.15 -9.03
C ASP A 22 8.53 -10.16 -9.99
N LYS A 23 8.14 -10.24 -11.24
CA LYS A 23 8.61 -9.31 -12.27
C LYS A 23 8.01 -7.96 -11.92
N GLU A 24 8.84 -7.05 -11.44
CA GLU A 24 8.43 -5.65 -11.32
C GLU A 24 7.93 -5.17 -12.68
N LEU A 25 6.72 -4.64 -12.72
CA LEU A 25 6.13 -4.07 -13.93
C LEU A 25 6.98 -2.90 -14.40
N SER A 26 7.16 -2.77 -15.69
CA SER A 26 7.74 -1.54 -16.25
C SER A 26 6.80 -0.36 -16.01
N LYS A 27 7.32 0.87 -16.07
CA LYS A 27 6.49 2.07 -15.93
C LYS A 27 5.35 2.11 -16.95
N GLU A 28 5.61 1.68 -18.17
CA GLU A 28 4.63 1.61 -19.25
C GLU A 28 3.54 0.58 -18.98
N GLU A 29 3.92 -0.61 -18.51
CA GLU A 29 2.97 -1.67 -18.10
C GLU A 29 2.11 -1.20 -16.93
N LEU A 30 2.72 -0.54 -15.94
CA LEU A 30 2.02 0.00 -14.78
C LEU A 30 1.04 1.11 -15.17
N ALA A 31 1.47 2.06 -16.00
CA ALA A 31 0.62 3.15 -16.49
C ALA A 31 -0.58 2.60 -17.26
N ALA A 32 -0.35 1.63 -18.14
CA ALA A 32 -1.41 0.98 -18.91
C ALA A 32 -2.41 0.24 -17.99
N GLN A 33 -1.93 -0.45 -16.97
CA GLN A 33 -2.78 -1.16 -16.00
C GLN A 33 -3.59 -0.19 -15.13
N ALA A 34 -2.97 0.91 -14.73
CA ALA A 34 -3.62 1.95 -13.92
C ALA A 34 -4.54 2.88 -14.73
N GLY A 35 -4.43 2.87 -16.06
CA GLY A 35 -5.19 3.76 -16.94
C GLY A 35 -4.75 5.22 -16.86
N VAL A 36 -3.45 5.46 -16.63
CA VAL A 36 -2.85 6.79 -16.49
C VAL A 36 -1.72 6.98 -17.49
N GLU A 37 -1.28 8.21 -17.70
CA GLU A 37 -0.08 8.51 -18.50
C GLU A 37 1.19 8.16 -17.73
N VAL A 38 2.23 7.69 -18.42
CA VAL A 38 3.54 7.39 -17.79
C VAL A 38 4.09 8.61 -17.04
N GLY A 39 3.88 9.80 -17.59
CA GLY A 39 4.29 11.05 -16.95
C GLY A 39 3.59 11.37 -15.63
N ASP A 40 2.45 10.75 -15.34
CA ASP A 40 1.79 10.92 -14.04
C ASP A 40 2.48 10.09 -12.95
N LEU A 41 3.05 8.94 -13.32
CA LEU A 41 3.86 8.15 -12.42
C LEU A 41 5.14 8.90 -11.97
N ASP A 42 5.72 9.70 -12.87
CA ASP A 42 6.91 10.50 -12.58
C ASP A 42 6.64 11.70 -11.64
N LYS A 43 5.37 12.05 -11.46
CA LYS A 43 4.95 13.10 -10.51
C LYS A 43 4.80 12.60 -9.08
N LEU A 44 4.77 11.28 -8.87
CA LEU A 44 4.62 10.71 -7.53
C LEU A 44 5.81 11.10 -6.66
N VAL A 45 5.51 11.48 -5.44
CA VAL A 45 6.49 11.81 -4.42
C VAL A 45 6.39 10.75 -3.33
N PRO A 46 7.46 9.99 -3.08
CA PRO A 46 7.48 9.07 -1.95
C PRO A 46 7.25 9.81 -0.63
N VAL A 47 6.27 9.38 0.13
CA VAL A 47 5.94 9.95 1.45
C VAL A 47 5.84 8.81 2.46
N SER A 48 6.55 8.95 3.57
CA SER A 48 6.57 7.96 4.64
C SER A 48 6.75 8.59 6.01
N GLY A 49 6.43 7.85 7.05
CA GLY A 49 6.57 8.31 8.42
C GLY A 49 6.12 7.27 9.43
N THR A 50 5.80 7.72 10.63
CA THR A 50 5.34 6.90 11.75
C THR A 50 4.05 7.47 12.33
N VAL A 51 3.16 6.61 12.76
CA VAL A 51 1.99 6.99 13.55
C VAL A 51 2.18 6.49 14.97
N ASN A 52 2.14 7.43 15.91
CA ASN A 52 2.14 7.15 17.33
C ASN A 52 0.73 7.34 17.90
N VAL A 53 0.39 6.53 18.89
CA VAL A 53 -0.80 6.70 19.70
C VAL A 53 -0.37 6.80 21.16
N GLY A 54 -0.59 7.95 21.76
CA GLY A 54 -0.11 8.22 23.11
C GLY A 54 1.41 8.05 23.26
N GLY A 55 2.18 8.51 22.27
CA GLY A 55 3.65 8.45 22.25
C GLY A 55 4.23 7.09 21.84
N THR A 56 3.42 6.10 21.46
CA THR A 56 3.87 4.76 21.09
C THR A 56 3.62 4.48 19.61
N PRO A 57 4.63 4.08 18.83
CA PRO A 57 4.44 3.64 17.45
C PRO A 57 3.41 2.50 17.36
N THR A 58 2.38 2.69 16.56
CA THR A 58 1.20 1.83 16.59
C THR A 58 0.92 1.20 15.24
N ALA A 59 0.78 -0.12 15.24
CA ALA A 59 0.42 -0.94 14.09
C ALA A 59 -1.07 -0.85 13.76
N ASN A 60 -1.43 -1.25 12.53
CA ASN A 60 -2.82 -1.37 12.08
C ASN A 60 -3.64 -0.07 12.17
N VAL A 61 -2.96 1.07 12.07
CA VAL A 61 -3.62 2.35 11.86
C VAL A 61 -3.77 2.56 10.35
N TYR A 62 -5.00 2.68 9.91
CA TYR A 62 -5.36 3.02 8.53
C TYR A 62 -5.44 4.53 8.39
N ILE A 63 -4.80 5.05 7.37
CA ILE A 63 -4.73 6.47 7.05
C ILE A 63 -5.40 6.66 5.70
N SER A 64 -6.41 7.50 5.64
CA SER A 64 -7.10 7.84 4.40
C SER A 64 -6.87 9.31 4.08
N ALA A 65 -6.48 9.61 2.84
CA ALA A 65 -6.24 10.97 2.37
C ALA A 65 -7.38 11.44 1.46
N TYR A 66 -7.79 12.68 1.64
CA TYR A 66 -8.89 13.31 0.92
C TYR A 66 -8.44 14.67 0.37
N THR A 67 -8.83 14.97 -0.86
CA THR A 67 -8.75 16.33 -1.43
C THR A 67 -10.07 17.05 -1.18
N GLU A 68 -10.10 18.36 -1.40
CA GLU A 68 -11.33 19.13 -1.34
C GLU A 68 -12.37 18.61 -2.35
N GLU A 69 -11.91 18.19 -3.53
CA GLU A 69 -12.73 17.72 -4.64
C GLU A 69 -13.23 16.28 -4.45
N SER A 70 -12.51 15.46 -3.70
CA SER A 70 -12.84 14.03 -3.53
C SER A 70 -14.05 13.77 -2.63
N GLY A 71 -14.47 14.77 -1.87
CA GLY A 71 -15.60 14.68 -0.96
C GLY A 71 -15.42 13.62 0.12
N VAL A 72 -16.22 12.56 0.08
CA VAL A 72 -16.21 11.46 1.06
C VAL A 72 -15.38 10.25 0.64
N LYS A 73 -14.87 10.25 -0.59
CA LYS A 73 -14.06 9.13 -1.11
C LYS A 73 -12.58 9.46 -0.92
N PRO A 74 -11.80 8.60 -0.24
CA PRO A 74 -10.36 8.80 -0.16
C PRO A 74 -9.71 8.67 -1.54
N VAL A 75 -8.68 9.48 -1.80
CA VAL A 75 -7.87 9.44 -3.02
C VAL A 75 -6.64 8.56 -2.86
N ALA A 76 -6.21 8.31 -1.63
CA ALA A 76 -5.12 7.40 -1.30
C ALA A 76 -5.30 6.85 0.12
N GLU A 77 -4.74 5.69 0.36
CA GLU A 77 -4.75 5.03 1.66
C GLU A 77 -3.38 4.46 2.01
N ALA A 78 -3.07 4.46 3.28
CA ALA A 78 -1.89 3.82 3.85
C ALA A 78 -2.29 3.06 5.11
N LYS A 79 -1.44 2.11 5.51
CA LYS A 79 -1.60 1.35 6.75
C LYS A 79 -0.26 1.25 7.46
N THR A 80 -0.25 1.43 8.77
CA THR A 80 0.96 1.24 9.55
C THR A 80 1.33 -0.24 9.68
N LYS A 81 2.64 -0.50 9.61
CA LYS A 81 3.26 -1.80 9.85
C LYS A 81 3.37 -2.09 11.36
N ALA A 82 3.92 -3.24 11.71
CA ALA A 82 4.09 -3.68 13.10
C ALA A 82 4.92 -2.71 13.96
N ASP A 83 5.81 -1.94 13.35
CA ASP A 83 6.67 -0.95 13.98
C ASP A 83 6.07 0.47 13.98
N GLY A 84 4.82 0.62 13.56
CA GLY A 84 4.13 1.91 13.45
C GLY A 84 4.51 2.74 12.23
N THR A 85 5.45 2.28 11.40
CA THR A 85 5.83 2.99 10.18
C THR A 85 4.79 2.80 9.06
N TYR A 86 4.69 3.77 8.17
CA TYR A 86 3.85 3.71 6.99
C TYR A 86 4.54 4.32 5.78
N CYS A 87 4.06 3.97 4.60
CA CYS A 87 4.34 4.68 3.35
C CYS A 87 3.06 4.76 2.52
N TRP A 88 2.93 5.83 1.76
CA TRP A 88 1.81 5.95 0.84
C TRP A 88 2.02 5.10 -0.40
N THR A 89 0.92 4.47 -0.83
CA THR A 89 0.87 3.62 -2.02
C THR A 89 -0.21 4.14 -2.94
N ASN A 90 0.13 4.39 -4.19
CA ASN A 90 -0.83 4.82 -5.21
C ASN A 90 -1.00 3.73 -6.28
N TYR A 91 0.04 3.38 -7.00
CA TYR A 91 0.03 2.35 -8.05
C TYR A 91 0.93 1.15 -7.71
N GLN A 92 2.04 1.40 -7.02
CA GLN A 92 2.96 0.37 -6.50
C GLN A 92 3.23 0.62 -5.03
N ALA A 93 3.68 -0.43 -4.34
CA ALA A 93 4.01 -0.32 -2.93
C ALA A 93 5.03 0.79 -2.66
N CYS A 94 4.62 1.75 -1.81
CA CYS A 94 5.45 2.88 -1.38
C CYS A 94 5.91 3.83 -2.49
N ASP A 95 5.20 3.89 -3.60
CA ASP A 95 5.49 4.80 -4.71
C ASP A 95 5.13 6.26 -4.41
N GLY A 96 4.30 6.52 -3.41
CA GLY A 96 4.02 7.84 -2.91
C GLY A 96 2.68 8.42 -3.31
N MET A 97 2.60 9.73 -3.37
CA MET A 97 1.40 10.50 -3.67
C MET A 97 1.67 11.59 -4.70
N LEU A 98 0.64 12.00 -5.41
CA LEU A 98 0.73 13.20 -6.26
C LEU A 98 0.92 14.45 -5.38
N PRO A 99 1.63 15.47 -5.89
CA PRO A 99 1.72 16.77 -5.19
C PRO A 99 0.35 17.37 -4.96
N GLY A 100 0.12 17.91 -3.76
CA GLY A 100 -1.16 18.50 -3.38
C GLY A 100 -1.36 18.63 -1.89
N GLU A 101 -2.51 19.17 -1.49
CA GLU A 101 -2.95 19.33 -0.11
C GLU A 101 -4.03 18.30 0.20
N TYR A 102 -3.83 17.57 1.30
CA TYR A 102 -4.72 16.49 1.70
C TYR A 102 -5.17 16.69 3.15
N ARG A 103 -6.43 16.35 3.41
CA ARG A 103 -6.96 16.16 4.76
C ARG A 103 -6.92 14.68 5.08
N LEU A 104 -6.60 14.34 6.31
CA LEU A 104 -6.41 12.95 6.70
C LEU A 104 -7.50 12.49 7.66
N ALA A 105 -7.80 11.21 7.56
CA ALA A 105 -8.61 10.48 8.55
C ALA A 105 -7.86 9.24 9.00
N PHE A 106 -8.13 8.80 10.22
CA PHE A 106 -7.47 7.63 10.80
C PHE A 106 -8.51 6.68 11.40
N LYS A 107 -8.23 5.37 11.26
CA LYS A 107 -8.90 4.28 11.96
C LYS A 107 -7.84 3.36 12.55
N HIS A 108 -8.05 2.88 13.75
CA HIS A 108 -7.21 1.84 14.35
C HIS A 108 -8.00 0.55 14.48
N ILE A 109 -7.71 -0.43 13.65
CA ILE A 109 -8.48 -1.67 13.54
C ILE A 109 -7.71 -2.83 14.17
N VAL A 110 -8.36 -3.60 15.03
CA VAL A 110 -7.83 -4.89 15.48
C VAL A 110 -8.10 -5.92 14.39
N GLU A 111 -7.04 -6.52 13.85
CA GLU A 111 -7.19 -7.61 12.89
C GLU A 111 -7.53 -8.92 13.63
N GLU A 112 -8.73 -9.40 13.49
CA GLU A 112 -9.19 -10.67 14.04
C GLU A 112 -9.00 -11.85 13.07
N GLY A 113 -7.80 -12.04 12.50
CA GLY A 113 -7.43 -13.18 11.66
C GLY A 113 -7.97 -13.12 10.22
N LYS A 114 -7.43 -13.99 9.36
CA LYS A 114 -7.80 -14.04 7.93
C LYS A 114 -9.28 -14.41 7.74
N GLY A 115 -10.00 -13.58 6.98
CA GLY A 115 -11.38 -13.86 6.55
C GLY A 115 -12.46 -13.44 7.54
N LYS A 116 -12.14 -12.74 8.61
CA LYS A 116 -13.11 -12.09 9.50
C LYS A 116 -13.37 -10.66 9.03
N GLU A 117 -14.56 -10.16 9.36
CA GLU A 117 -14.91 -8.75 9.17
C GLU A 117 -13.91 -7.85 9.91
N GLU A 118 -13.76 -6.61 9.43
CA GLU A 118 -12.93 -5.61 10.11
C GLU A 118 -13.40 -5.49 11.57
N GLY A 119 -12.45 -5.59 12.51
CA GLY A 119 -12.74 -5.37 13.91
C GLY A 119 -13.17 -3.93 14.21
N PRO A 120 -13.56 -3.64 15.44
CA PRO A 120 -13.97 -2.31 15.83
C PRO A 120 -12.81 -1.31 15.71
N ASP A 121 -13.16 -0.06 15.36
CA ASP A 121 -12.22 1.05 15.41
C ASP A 121 -11.90 1.43 16.86
N LEU A 122 -10.66 1.22 17.29
CA LEU A 122 -10.21 1.53 18.66
C LEU A 122 -10.19 3.04 18.95
N PHE A 123 -10.25 3.89 17.92
CA PHE A 123 -10.44 5.33 18.10
C PHE A 123 -11.91 5.73 18.26
N GLU A 124 -12.84 4.75 18.21
CA GLU A 124 -14.29 4.99 18.33
C GLU A 124 -14.80 6.07 17.36
N GLY A 125 -14.16 6.18 16.19
CA GLY A 125 -14.50 7.16 15.17
C GLY A 125 -13.98 8.57 15.39
N LYS A 126 -13.20 8.84 16.46
CA LYS A 126 -12.67 10.16 16.80
C LYS A 126 -11.99 10.86 15.64
N TYR A 127 -11.20 10.14 14.85
CA TYR A 127 -10.40 10.69 13.74
C TYR A 127 -10.96 10.32 12.36
N ARG A 128 -12.15 9.74 12.29
CA ARG A 128 -12.74 9.20 11.06
C ARG A 128 -13.15 10.28 10.05
N ASN A 129 -13.48 11.46 10.53
CA ASN A 129 -13.96 12.55 9.68
C ASN A 129 -12.81 13.55 9.40
N PRO A 130 -12.32 13.62 8.13
CA PRO A 130 -11.20 14.51 7.78
C PRO A 130 -11.54 16.01 7.92
N ASN A 131 -12.83 16.35 8.03
CA ASN A 131 -13.27 17.73 8.23
C ASN A 131 -13.46 18.12 9.70
N LYS A 132 -13.26 17.18 10.63
CA LYS A 132 -13.44 17.37 12.07
C LYS A 132 -12.17 17.12 12.87
N ASN A 133 -11.05 17.03 12.19
CA ASN A 133 -9.72 16.96 12.80
C ASN A 133 -8.78 17.90 12.05
N ASP A 134 -7.61 18.15 12.60
CA ASP A 134 -6.63 19.12 12.07
C ASP A 134 -5.46 18.42 11.33
N PHE A 135 -5.58 17.12 11.04
CA PHE A 135 -4.53 16.36 10.36
C PHE A 135 -4.53 16.60 8.87
N THR A 136 -3.44 17.15 8.39
CA THR A 136 -3.22 17.45 6.97
C THR A 136 -1.89 16.88 6.48
N LEU A 137 -1.76 16.74 5.17
CA LEU A 137 -0.53 16.38 4.48
C LEU A 137 -0.37 17.29 3.27
N SER A 138 0.75 18.02 3.23
CA SER A 138 1.16 18.81 2.06
C SER A 138 2.26 18.04 1.33
N VAL A 139 1.96 17.54 0.13
CA VAL A 139 2.92 16.84 -0.72
C VAL A 139 3.51 17.83 -1.71
N LYS A 140 4.83 18.03 -1.62
CA LYS A 140 5.57 18.96 -2.48
C LYS A 140 6.30 18.21 -3.57
N SER A 141 6.27 18.74 -4.80
CA SER A 141 7.03 18.16 -5.92
C SER A 141 8.53 18.12 -5.64
N GLY A 142 9.19 17.11 -6.16
CA GLY A 142 10.65 17.07 -6.34
C GLY A 142 11.38 16.11 -5.41
N SER A 143 11.21 16.17 -4.09
CA SER A 143 11.99 15.32 -3.17
C SER A 143 11.10 14.45 -2.30
N PRO A 144 11.53 13.22 -2.00
CA PRO A 144 10.84 12.38 -1.03
C PRO A 144 10.62 13.09 0.30
N GLN A 145 9.45 12.92 0.89
CA GLN A 145 9.09 13.43 2.21
C GLN A 145 9.10 12.27 3.20
N VAL A 146 10.17 12.16 3.94
CA VAL A 146 10.33 11.16 5.01
C VAL A 146 10.06 11.81 6.37
N ASP A 147 9.83 10.98 7.40
CA ASP A 147 9.55 11.44 8.76
C ASP A 147 8.29 12.33 8.90
N VAL A 148 7.29 12.10 8.04
CA VAL A 148 5.97 12.70 8.16
C VAL A 148 5.21 11.94 9.25
N ASN A 149 5.39 12.37 10.50
CA ASN A 149 4.90 11.65 11.67
C ASN A 149 3.60 12.26 12.21
N TYR A 150 2.72 11.39 12.72
CA TYR A 150 1.47 11.79 13.35
C TYR A 150 1.41 11.26 14.78
N GLU A 151 0.89 12.10 15.69
CA GLU A 151 0.59 11.73 17.08
C GLU A 151 -0.93 11.80 17.27
N LEU A 152 -1.55 10.69 17.68
CA LEU A 152 -3.00 10.52 17.84
C LEU A 152 -3.41 10.33 19.32
#